data_aa1b90f0a5f0397fdac61a1834b8d40c
#
_entry.id   aa1b90f0a5f0397fdac61a1834b8d40c
#
_cell.length_a   1.000
_cell.length_b   1.000
_cell.length_c   1.000
_cell.angle_alpha   90.00
_cell.angle_beta   90.00
_cell.angle_gamma   90.00
#
_symmetry.space_group_name_H-M   'P 1'
#
loop_
_entity.id
_entity.type
_entity.pdbx_description
1 polymer ?
#
loop_
_entity_poly.entity_id
_entity_poly.type
_entity_poly.pdbx_seq_one_letter_code
_entity_poly.pdbx_strand_id
1 'polypeptide(L)'
;VTPLTETVARLLLAPALMVAFAILVKGYVDVGDGFSAAVVVVLAVALQYLVLGAQRAEAEIPLLRHAPRIAVAGLLIALAAGFFPLLFGDPLFSHEPGVGERPVRVGRLELMTPVLFDVGVFLLVAGALIALVHHLAQPPEPEEEVR
;
A
#
# COMPACT_ATOMS: atom_id res chain seq x y z
N VAL A 1 6.27 21.30 18.49
CA VAL A 1 5.02 21.07 17.77
C VAL A 1 3.87 21.70 18.58
N THR A 2 3.06 22.53 17.93
CA THR A 2 1.94 23.19 18.58
C THR A 2 0.70 22.29 18.59
N PRO A 3 -0.24 22.47 19.56
CA PRO A 3 -1.51 21.74 19.54
C PRO A 3 -2.32 21.92 18.25
N LEU A 4 -2.18 23.07 17.61
CA LEU A 4 -2.81 23.34 16.31
C LEU A 4 -2.25 22.40 15.22
N THR A 5 -0.94 22.24 15.18
CA THR A 5 -0.27 21.35 14.21
C THR A 5 -0.69 19.88 14.39
N GLU A 6 -0.81 19.43 15.64
CA GLU A 6 -1.31 18.07 15.94
C GLU A 6 -2.75 17.89 15.47
N THR A 7 -3.61 18.88 15.73
CA THR A 7 -5.01 18.81 15.32
C THR A 7 -5.14 18.78 13.80
N VAL A 8 -4.38 19.62 13.09
CA VAL A 8 -4.38 19.65 11.62
C VAL A 8 -3.89 18.33 11.04
N ALA A 9 -2.80 17.77 11.58
CA ALA A 9 -2.27 16.49 11.12
C ALA A 9 -3.31 15.36 11.28
N ARG A 10 -3.98 15.28 12.40
CA ARG A 10 -5.05 14.30 12.64
C ARG A 10 -6.25 14.48 11.70
N LEU A 11 -6.67 15.72 11.48
CA LEU A 11 -7.78 16.02 10.58
C LEU A 11 -7.45 15.70 9.12
N LEU A 12 -6.19 15.83 8.69
CA LEU A 12 -5.76 15.53 7.33
C LEU A 12 -5.69 14.04 7.04
N LEU A 13 -5.57 13.18 8.04
CA LEU A 13 -5.45 11.74 7.85
C LEU A 13 -6.66 11.15 7.12
N ALA A 14 -7.88 11.47 7.57
CA ALA A 14 -9.09 10.91 6.98
C ALA A 14 -9.31 11.34 5.52
N PRO A 15 -9.21 12.62 5.13
CA PRO A 15 -9.28 13.03 3.74
C PRO A 15 -8.20 12.39 2.86
N ALA A 16 -6.96 12.29 3.37
CA ALA A 16 -5.87 11.67 2.63
C ALA A 16 -6.13 10.17 2.37
N LEU A 17 -6.65 9.44 3.36
CA LEU A 17 -7.06 8.04 3.18
C LEU A 17 -8.24 7.91 2.20
N MET A 18 -9.19 8.84 2.22
CA MET A 18 -10.28 8.86 1.24
C MET A 18 -9.76 9.08 -0.19
N VAL A 19 -8.81 9.99 -0.38
CA VAL A 19 -8.17 10.23 -1.68
C VAL A 19 -7.40 8.99 -2.13
N ALA A 20 -6.61 8.38 -1.26
CA ALA A 20 -5.88 7.16 -1.57
C ALA A 20 -6.83 6.01 -1.98
N PHE A 21 -7.92 5.84 -1.24
CA PHE A 21 -8.94 4.86 -1.57
C PHE A 21 -9.61 5.14 -2.92
N ALA A 22 -9.92 6.41 -3.21
CA ALA A 22 -10.49 6.82 -4.50
C ALA A 22 -9.53 6.53 -5.66
N ILE A 23 -8.22 6.79 -5.49
CA ILE A 23 -7.18 6.46 -6.47
C ILE A 23 -7.12 4.94 -6.68
N LEU A 24 -7.12 4.16 -5.61
CA LEU A 24 -7.07 2.70 -5.69
C LEU A 24 -8.30 2.12 -6.42
N VAL A 25 -9.49 2.66 -6.14
CA VAL A 25 -10.73 2.26 -6.82
C VAL A 25 -10.73 2.70 -8.28
N LYS A 26 -10.20 3.88 -8.60
CA LYS A 26 -10.04 4.34 -9.98
C LYS A 26 -9.14 3.41 -10.79
N GLY A 27 -8.14 2.81 -10.18
CA GLY A 27 -7.25 1.80 -10.77
C GLY A 27 -7.97 0.55 -11.29
N TYR A 28 -9.26 0.38 -10.97
CA TYR A 28 -10.13 -0.60 -11.60
C TYR A 28 -10.33 -0.32 -13.12
N VAL A 29 -10.23 0.93 -13.52
CA VAL A 29 -10.39 1.36 -14.93
C VAL A 29 -9.03 1.45 -15.64
N ASP A 30 -8.01 1.95 -14.93
CA ASP A 30 -6.64 2.14 -15.42
C ASP A 30 -5.65 1.45 -14.48
N VAL A 31 -5.00 0.39 -14.94
CA VAL A 31 -4.04 -0.40 -14.16
C VAL A 31 -2.83 0.46 -13.76
N GLY A 32 -2.40 0.37 -12.50
CA GLY A 32 -1.18 1.02 -12.01
C GLY A 32 -1.37 2.08 -10.91
N ASP A 33 -2.60 2.32 -10.49
CA ASP A 33 -2.90 3.33 -9.45
C ASP A 33 -2.65 2.83 -8.02
N GLY A 34 -2.39 1.54 -7.82
CA GLY A 34 -2.05 0.97 -6.51
C GLY A 34 -0.80 1.58 -5.89
N PHE A 35 0.24 1.82 -6.68
CA PHE A 35 1.45 2.51 -6.23
C PHE A 35 1.17 3.95 -5.80
N SER A 36 0.45 4.71 -6.62
CA SER A 36 0.11 6.12 -6.34
C SER A 36 -0.74 6.24 -5.08
N ALA A 37 -1.73 5.37 -4.91
CA ALA A 37 -2.55 5.30 -3.70
C ALA A 37 -1.70 4.98 -2.45
N ALA A 38 -0.75 4.04 -2.55
CA ALA A 38 0.16 3.71 -1.47
C ALA A 38 1.03 4.90 -1.05
N VAL A 39 1.57 5.66 -2.01
CA VAL A 39 2.37 6.86 -1.71
C VAL A 39 1.55 7.90 -0.94
N VAL A 40 0.30 8.13 -1.31
CA VAL A 40 -0.59 9.06 -0.59
C VAL A 40 -0.81 8.61 0.86
N VAL A 41 -1.06 7.31 1.08
CA VAL A 41 -1.20 6.75 2.43
C VAL A 41 0.08 6.93 3.24
N VAL A 42 1.24 6.62 2.63
CA VAL A 42 2.54 6.73 3.31
C VAL A 42 2.85 8.16 3.71
N LEU A 43 2.57 9.13 2.84
CA LEU A 43 2.77 10.55 3.17
C LEU A 43 1.87 11.01 4.32
N ALA A 44 0.60 10.57 4.34
CA ALA A 44 -0.32 10.88 5.42
C ALA A 44 0.14 10.25 6.76
N VAL A 45 0.64 9.01 6.72
CA VAL A 45 1.20 8.32 7.90
C VAL A 45 2.51 8.98 8.34
N ALA A 46 3.41 9.31 7.42
CA ALA A 46 4.66 9.99 7.73
C ALA A 46 4.40 11.33 8.42
N LEU A 47 3.38 12.07 8.00
CA LEU A 47 2.97 13.28 8.69
C LEU A 47 2.56 13.01 10.15
N GLN A 48 1.84 11.91 10.42
CA GLN A 48 1.51 11.52 11.79
C GLN A 48 2.77 11.23 12.62
N TYR A 49 3.72 10.48 12.05
CA TYR A 49 5.00 10.20 12.73
C TYR A 49 5.82 11.46 13.03
N LEU A 50 5.85 12.41 12.08
CA LEU A 50 6.58 13.67 12.26
C LEU A 50 5.96 14.58 13.33
N VAL A 51 4.63 14.62 13.40
CA VAL A 51 3.90 15.54 14.28
C VAL A 51 3.64 14.96 15.65
N LEU A 52 3.25 13.69 15.74
CA LEU A 52 2.87 13.02 16.98
C LEU A 52 4.04 12.24 17.62
N GLY A 53 5.04 11.89 16.83
CA GLY A 53 6.08 10.93 17.20
C GLY A 53 5.61 9.47 17.08
N ALA A 54 6.58 8.55 17.03
CA ALA A 54 6.33 7.12 16.76
C ALA A 54 5.33 6.49 17.75
N GLN A 55 5.53 6.71 19.04
CA GLN A 55 4.71 6.07 20.08
C GLN A 55 3.23 6.47 20.01
N ARG A 56 2.95 7.77 19.79
CA ARG A 56 1.57 8.27 19.71
C ARG A 56 0.91 7.88 18.39
N ALA A 57 1.65 7.97 17.26
CA ALA A 57 1.14 7.56 15.96
C ALA A 57 0.71 6.09 15.97
N GLU A 58 1.51 5.21 16.55
CA GLU A 58 1.20 3.78 16.66
C GLU A 58 0.09 3.47 17.67
N ALA A 59 -0.05 4.27 18.71
CA ALA A 59 -1.15 4.14 19.67
C ALA A 59 -2.49 4.54 19.03
N GLU A 60 -2.50 5.56 18.18
CA GLU A 60 -3.69 6.02 17.47
C GLU A 60 -4.03 5.13 16.26
N ILE A 61 -3.01 4.56 15.59
CA ILE A 61 -3.16 3.70 14.41
C ILE A 61 -2.46 2.36 14.67
N PRO A 62 -3.09 1.41 15.38
CA PRO A 62 -2.45 0.14 15.73
C PRO A 62 -2.00 -0.71 14.54
N LEU A 63 -2.59 -0.45 13.36
CA LEU A 63 -2.25 -1.14 12.11
C LEU A 63 -0.79 -0.90 11.69
N LEU A 64 -0.19 0.23 12.07
CA LEU A 64 1.18 0.59 11.73
C LEU A 64 2.22 -0.43 12.25
N ARG A 65 1.94 -1.07 13.39
CA ARG A 65 2.81 -2.12 13.96
C ARG A 65 2.91 -3.36 13.07
N HIS A 66 1.91 -3.57 12.22
CA HIS A 66 1.82 -4.72 11.32
C HIS A 66 2.33 -4.42 9.91
N ALA A 67 2.90 -3.22 9.68
CA ALA A 67 3.36 -2.78 8.36
C ALA A 67 4.27 -3.81 7.65
N PRO A 68 5.27 -4.44 8.27
CA PRO A 68 6.08 -5.46 7.60
C PRO A 68 5.27 -6.68 7.16
N ARG A 69 4.30 -7.10 7.97
CA ARG A 69 3.41 -8.23 7.62
C ARG A 69 2.48 -7.88 6.47
N ILE A 70 1.98 -6.64 6.45
CA ILE A 70 1.15 -6.12 5.35
C ILE A 70 1.96 -6.08 4.05
N ALA A 71 3.24 -5.66 4.10
CA ALA A 71 4.12 -5.67 2.94
C ALA A 71 4.31 -7.10 2.38
N VAL A 72 4.59 -8.08 3.24
CA VAL A 72 4.76 -9.48 2.82
C VAL A 72 3.45 -10.04 2.25
N ALA A 73 2.32 -9.77 2.88
CA ALA A 73 1.01 -10.19 2.37
C ALA A 73 0.73 -9.57 1.00
N GLY A 74 1.03 -8.28 0.81
CA GLY A 74 0.91 -7.58 -0.47
C GLY A 74 1.78 -8.20 -1.55
N LEU A 75 3.03 -8.54 -1.23
CA LEU A 75 3.93 -9.23 -2.14
C LEU A 75 3.37 -10.59 -2.57
N LEU A 76 2.88 -11.40 -1.63
CA LEU A 76 2.30 -12.70 -1.92
C LEU A 76 1.06 -12.58 -2.81
N ILE A 77 0.19 -11.60 -2.55
CA ILE A 77 -0.99 -11.33 -3.37
C ILE A 77 -0.58 -10.91 -4.79
N ALA A 78 0.38 -10.00 -4.92
CA ALA A 78 0.87 -9.54 -6.23
C ALA A 78 1.50 -10.68 -7.03
N LEU A 79 2.32 -11.52 -6.38
CA LEU A 79 2.91 -12.70 -7.03
C LEU A 79 1.84 -13.71 -7.43
N ALA A 80 0.90 -14.02 -6.55
CA ALA A 80 -0.19 -14.95 -6.86
C ALA A 80 -1.02 -14.45 -8.06
N ALA A 81 -1.35 -13.16 -8.09
CA ALA A 81 -2.06 -12.56 -9.21
C ALA A 81 -1.25 -12.58 -10.52
N GLY A 82 0.08 -12.35 -10.45
CA GLY A 82 0.98 -12.37 -11.60
C GLY A 82 1.23 -13.78 -12.16
N PHE A 83 1.26 -14.79 -11.30
CA PHE A 83 1.46 -16.20 -11.71
C PHE A 83 0.16 -16.91 -12.08
N PHE A 84 -0.99 -16.37 -11.71
CA PHE A 84 -2.29 -16.98 -11.97
C PHE A 84 -2.52 -17.33 -13.46
N PRO A 85 -2.25 -16.43 -14.43
CA PRO A 85 -2.41 -16.75 -15.86
C PRO A 85 -1.58 -17.94 -16.32
N LEU A 86 -0.39 -18.15 -15.74
CA LEU A 86 0.50 -19.24 -16.09
C LEU A 86 -0.12 -20.63 -15.82
N LEU A 87 -0.99 -20.74 -14.82
CA LEU A 87 -1.70 -21.98 -14.49
C LEU A 87 -2.69 -22.40 -15.60
N PHE A 88 -3.12 -21.44 -16.42
CA PHE A 88 -4.03 -21.66 -17.54
C PHE A 88 -3.33 -21.71 -18.90
N GLY A 89 -1.99 -21.69 -18.91
CA GLY A 89 -1.18 -21.78 -20.13
C GLY A 89 -0.98 -20.44 -20.85
N ASP A 90 -1.38 -19.33 -20.25
CA ASP A 90 -1.16 -17.99 -20.77
C ASP A 90 0.19 -17.43 -20.29
N PRO A 91 0.87 -16.57 -21.11
CA PRO A 91 2.13 -15.98 -20.69
C PRO A 91 1.98 -15.11 -19.44
N LEU A 92 3.06 -15.04 -18.63
CA LEU A 92 3.16 -14.19 -17.45
C LEU A 92 2.77 -12.74 -17.79
N PHE A 93 1.90 -12.16 -16.96
CA PHE A 93 1.40 -10.79 -17.16
C PHE A 93 0.68 -10.55 -18.49
N SER A 94 0.12 -11.58 -19.12
CA SER A 94 -0.71 -11.37 -20.29
C SER A 94 -1.95 -10.55 -19.95
N HIS A 95 -1.90 -9.29 -20.31
CA HIS A 95 -3.06 -8.42 -20.34
C HIS A 95 -3.59 -8.45 -21.78
N GLU A 96 -4.41 -9.42 -22.11
CA GLU A 96 -5.08 -9.44 -23.42
C GLU A 96 -6.58 -9.24 -23.28
N PRO A 97 -7.18 -8.47 -24.22
CA PRO A 97 -7.40 -8.97 -25.56
C PRO A 97 -6.57 -8.22 -26.61
N GLY A 98 -5.88 -8.98 -27.50
CA GLY A 98 -5.30 -8.45 -28.73
C GLY A 98 -6.37 -7.80 -29.60
N VAL A 99 -5.98 -6.73 -30.29
CA VAL A 99 -6.85 -5.96 -31.17
C VAL A 99 -7.44 -6.90 -32.23
N GLY A 100 -8.74 -7.27 -32.08
CA GLY A 100 -9.49 -8.04 -33.08
C GLY A 100 -10.08 -9.37 -32.62
N GLU A 101 -9.81 -9.86 -31.43
CA GLU A 101 -10.43 -11.09 -30.91
C GLU A 101 -11.63 -10.78 -30.02
N ARG A 102 -12.72 -11.52 -30.25
CA ARG A 102 -13.91 -11.42 -29.41
C ARG A 102 -13.54 -11.89 -27.99
N PRO A 103 -13.87 -11.16 -26.92
CA PRO A 103 -13.62 -11.62 -25.59
C PRO A 103 -14.40 -12.91 -25.34
N VAL A 104 -13.69 -14.02 -25.21
CA VAL A 104 -14.28 -15.24 -24.66
C VAL A 104 -14.63 -14.90 -23.21
N ARG A 105 -15.91 -14.81 -22.94
CA ARG A 105 -16.47 -14.52 -21.63
C ARG A 105 -16.08 -15.61 -20.61
N VAL A 106 -14.95 -15.45 -19.99
CA VAL A 106 -14.71 -15.91 -18.64
C VAL A 106 -14.74 -14.68 -17.72
N GLY A 107 -15.83 -13.98 -17.82
CA GLY A 107 -16.08 -12.58 -17.54
C GLY A 107 -16.11 -12.14 -16.09
N ARG A 108 -15.53 -12.85 -15.10
CA ARG A 108 -15.33 -12.35 -13.74
C ARG A 108 -13.91 -12.56 -13.24
N LEU A 109 -13.19 -13.55 -13.72
CA LEU A 109 -11.83 -13.85 -13.28
C LEU A 109 -10.79 -12.94 -13.95
N GLU A 110 -11.00 -12.54 -15.19
CA GLU A 110 -10.11 -11.65 -15.94
C GLU A 110 -10.04 -10.22 -15.38
N LEU A 111 -11.18 -9.71 -14.91
CA LEU A 111 -11.25 -8.39 -14.25
C LEU A 111 -10.69 -8.39 -12.81
N MET A 112 -10.69 -9.52 -12.12
CA MET A 112 -10.22 -9.61 -10.74
C MET A 112 -8.68 -9.67 -10.65
N THR A 113 -7.99 -10.23 -11.63
CA THR A 113 -6.54 -10.40 -11.57
C THR A 113 -5.77 -9.07 -11.58
N PRO A 114 -6.05 -8.10 -12.48
CA PRO A 114 -5.40 -6.79 -12.45
C PRO A 114 -5.70 -6.01 -11.17
N VAL A 115 -6.95 -6.06 -10.70
CA VAL A 115 -7.35 -5.39 -9.44
C VAL A 115 -6.65 -6.03 -8.24
N LEU A 116 -6.59 -7.36 -8.21
CA LEU A 116 -5.89 -8.08 -7.14
C LEU A 116 -4.38 -7.79 -7.14
N PHE A 117 -3.77 -7.70 -8.32
CA PHE A 117 -2.37 -7.29 -8.47
C PHE A 117 -2.16 -5.86 -7.95
N ASP A 118 -3.02 -4.92 -8.32
CA ASP A 118 -2.96 -3.52 -7.88
C ASP A 118 -3.11 -3.38 -6.34
N VAL A 119 -4.03 -4.13 -5.75
CA VAL A 119 -4.18 -4.22 -4.29
C VAL A 119 -2.93 -4.82 -3.65
N GLY A 120 -2.35 -5.84 -4.25
CA GLY A 120 -1.08 -6.44 -3.79
C GLY A 120 0.05 -5.43 -3.79
N VAL A 121 0.22 -4.68 -4.88
CA VAL A 121 1.23 -3.61 -5.01
C VAL A 121 0.97 -2.50 -3.99
N PHE A 122 -0.27 -2.07 -3.82
CA PHE A 122 -0.65 -1.09 -2.80
C PHE A 122 -0.22 -1.51 -1.39
N LEU A 123 -0.56 -2.73 -0.98
CA LEU A 123 -0.20 -3.26 0.34
C LEU A 123 1.31 -3.43 0.50
N LEU A 124 2.00 -3.90 -0.53
CA LEU A 124 3.45 -4.06 -0.53
C LEU A 124 4.14 -2.71 -0.33
N VAL A 125 3.81 -1.73 -1.15
CA VAL A 125 4.47 -0.40 -1.13
C VAL A 125 4.11 0.35 0.15
N ALA A 126 2.83 0.39 0.52
CA ALA A 126 2.39 1.04 1.76
C ALA A 126 3.04 0.39 2.98
N GLY A 127 3.00 -0.93 3.10
CA GLY A 127 3.59 -1.67 4.21
C GLY A 127 5.10 -1.49 4.31
N ALA A 128 5.83 -1.58 3.18
CA ALA A 128 7.28 -1.43 3.15
C ALA A 128 7.72 -0.01 3.53
N LEU A 129 7.08 1.01 2.97
CA LEU A 129 7.43 2.40 3.24
C LEU A 129 7.01 2.84 4.65
N ILE A 130 5.88 2.37 5.18
CA ILE A 130 5.49 2.61 6.58
C ILE A 130 6.50 1.95 7.52
N ALA A 131 6.93 0.72 7.25
CA ALA A 131 7.97 0.05 8.03
C ALA A 131 9.28 0.84 8.01
N LEU A 132 9.67 1.39 6.87
CA LEU A 132 10.83 2.26 6.74
C LEU A 132 10.69 3.53 7.59
N VAL A 133 9.56 4.23 7.50
CA VAL A 133 9.27 5.43 8.30
C VAL A 133 9.31 5.09 9.80
N HIS A 134 8.76 3.95 10.21
CA HIS A 134 8.81 3.48 11.58
C HIS A 134 10.25 3.32 12.06
N HIS A 135 11.13 2.66 11.30
CA HIS A 135 12.53 2.50 11.67
C HIS A 135 13.29 3.82 11.74
N LEU A 136 13.01 4.75 10.83
CA LEU A 136 13.63 6.08 10.85
C LEU A 136 13.13 6.96 12.02
N ALA A 137 11.93 6.71 12.51
CA ALA A 137 11.34 7.46 13.61
C ALA A 137 11.76 6.94 15.01
N GLN A 138 12.42 5.78 15.08
CA GLN A 138 12.94 5.27 16.34
C GLN A 138 14.19 6.05 16.75
N PRO A 139 14.33 6.42 18.03
CA PRO A 139 15.58 6.98 18.52
C PRO A 139 16.71 5.95 18.38
N PRO A 140 17.96 6.39 18.13
CA PRO A 140 19.11 5.47 18.11
C PRO A 140 19.22 4.73 19.44
N GLU A 141 19.47 3.42 19.37
CA GLU A 141 19.76 2.65 20.57
C GLU A 141 20.98 3.27 21.28
N PRO A 142 20.95 3.40 22.62
CA PRO A 142 22.14 3.84 23.34
C PRO A 142 23.27 2.87 23.02
N GLU A 143 24.38 3.39 22.50
CA GLU A 143 25.58 2.60 22.35
C GLU A 143 25.91 1.99 23.71
N GLU A 144 25.86 0.66 23.83
CA GLU A 144 26.38 -0.02 24.99
C GLU A 144 27.86 0.36 25.09
N GLU A 145 28.18 1.23 26.05
CA GLU A 145 29.58 1.46 26.43
C GLU A 145 30.19 0.11 26.77
N VAL A 146 30.98 -0.41 25.82
CA VAL A 146 31.83 -1.59 26.04
C VAL A 146 32.82 -1.20 27.15
N ARG A 147 32.51 -1.62 28.37
CA ARG A 147 33.45 -1.59 29.49
C ARG A 147 34.41 -2.77 29.39
#